data_8745a6b9456e6c7728f8fdf411dd40b7
#
_entry.id   8745a6b9456e6c7728f8fdf411dd40b7
#
_cell.length_a   1.000
_cell.length_b   1.000
_cell.length_c   1.000
_cell.angle_alpha   90.00
_cell.angle_beta   90.00
_cell.angle_gamma   90.00
#
_symmetry.space_group_name_H-M   'P 1'
#
loop_
_entity.id
_entity.type
_entity.pdbx_description
1 polymer ?
#
loop_
_entity_poly.entity_id
_entity_poly.type
_entity_poly.pdbx_seq_one_letter_code
_entity_poly.pdbx_strand_id
1 'polypeptide(L)'
;MRWLAVVLVLALAACTTRLSRDGHTETTFDLKYLAKSDVDRIADTNRAEVVDGLLLIADKLYKRNPNEWKKAGLASRERALEGLRSRRSPPELGDRREGTAAALAFSETYTGDRVAALIFGLLTMVDAAFEHKEEFYVLDSLDERKLLNCARNMDIAVWKLGHDRNAAGELYLFSNELDPENRNLSFERQFGRLMGLLDFMAVVVADRNGRGASRLAHAVATSVFLPVSVLK
;
A
#
# COMPACT_ATOMS: atom_id res chain seq x y z
N MET A 1 18.45 -27.51 -36.89
CA MET A 1 17.02 -27.48 -36.66
C MET A 1 16.64 -27.53 -35.16
N ARG A 2 17.24 -28.37 -34.31
CA ARG A 2 16.90 -28.46 -32.87
C ARG A 2 17.11 -27.15 -32.09
N TRP A 3 18.16 -26.39 -32.37
CA TRP A 3 18.45 -25.08 -31.74
C TRP A 3 17.46 -23.98 -32.14
N LEU A 4 17.00 -23.98 -33.41
CA LEU A 4 15.98 -23.03 -33.86
C LEU A 4 14.62 -23.25 -33.18
N ALA A 5 14.25 -24.50 -32.91
CA ALA A 5 13.03 -24.84 -32.17
C ALA A 5 13.13 -24.37 -30.71
N VAL A 6 14.30 -24.54 -30.06
CA VAL A 6 14.51 -24.07 -28.67
C VAL A 6 14.44 -22.55 -28.59
N VAL A 7 15.06 -21.83 -29.54
CA VAL A 7 14.99 -20.35 -29.60
C VAL A 7 13.56 -19.87 -29.86
N LEU A 8 12.79 -20.56 -30.72
CA LEU A 8 11.39 -20.22 -31.00
C LEU A 8 10.50 -20.45 -29.78
N VAL A 9 10.70 -21.53 -29.03
CA VAL A 9 9.96 -21.82 -27.79
C VAL A 9 10.28 -20.78 -26.72
N LEU A 10 11.54 -20.38 -26.56
CA LEU A 10 11.96 -19.34 -25.64
C LEU A 10 11.37 -17.97 -26.02
N ALA A 11 11.31 -17.65 -27.33
CA ALA A 11 10.70 -16.42 -27.81
C ALA A 11 9.20 -16.34 -27.54
N LEU A 12 8.48 -17.46 -27.71
CA LEU A 12 7.05 -17.54 -27.43
C LEU A 12 6.72 -17.44 -25.94
N ALA A 13 7.58 -17.97 -25.07
CA ALA A 13 7.41 -17.91 -23.62
C ALA A 13 7.70 -16.50 -23.02
N ALA A 14 8.43 -15.64 -23.75
CA ALA A 14 8.74 -14.28 -23.30
C ALA A 14 7.71 -13.23 -23.70
N CYS A 15 6.66 -13.60 -24.47
CA CYS A 15 5.55 -12.70 -24.79
C CYS A 15 4.52 -12.69 -23.65
N THR A 16 4.26 -11.52 -23.07
CA THR A 16 3.20 -11.34 -22.07
C THR A 16 2.19 -10.31 -22.56
N THR A 17 0.92 -10.60 -22.32
CA THR A 17 -0.20 -9.72 -22.67
C THR A 17 -0.75 -9.12 -21.37
N ARG A 18 -0.74 -7.80 -21.26
CA ARG A 18 -1.35 -7.06 -20.14
C ARG A 18 -2.62 -6.40 -20.59
N LEU A 19 -3.67 -6.55 -19.77
CA LEU A 19 -4.90 -5.78 -19.92
C LEU A 19 -4.72 -4.46 -19.14
N SER A 20 -4.76 -3.33 -19.86
CA SER A 20 -4.78 -2.00 -19.24
C SER A 20 -6.15 -1.75 -18.59
N ARG A 21 -6.21 -0.84 -17.59
CA ARG A 21 -7.48 -0.35 -17.01
C ARG A 21 -8.48 0.17 -18.03
N ASP A 22 -7.99 0.63 -19.17
CA ASP A 22 -8.80 1.18 -20.28
C ASP A 22 -9.26 0.09 -21.27
N GLY A 23 -9.03 -1.20 -20.96
CA GLY A 23 -9.45 -2.33 -21.79
C GLY A 23 -8.53 -2.63 -22.96
N HIS A 24 -7.43 -1.90 -23.14
CA HIS A 24 -6.44 -2.17 -24.17
C HIS A 24 -5.48 -3.29 -23.74
N THR A 25 -5.18 -4.19 -24.68
CA THR A 25 -4.21 -5.27 -24.52
C THR A 25 -2.87 -4.84 -25.11
N GLU A 26 -1.84 -4.76 -24.28
CA GLU A 26 -0.47 -4.55 -24.73
C GLU A 26 0.30 -5.87 -24.61
N THR A 27 0.92 -6.30 -25.72
CA THR A 27 1.81 -7.46 -25.74
C THR A 27 3.25 -6.95 -25.82
N THR A 28 4.01 -7.23 -24.75
CA THR A 28 5.44 -6.87 -24.68
C THR A 28 6.30 -8.12 -24.62
N PHE A 29 7.44 -8.09 -25.31
CA PHE A 29 8.48 -9.11 -25.24
C PHE A 29 9.53 -8.66 -24.24
N ASP A 30 9.71 -9.41 -23.14
CA ASP A 30 10.73 -9.12 -22.15
C ASP A 30 11.25 -10.44 -21.56
N LEU A 31 12.54 -10.70 -21.74
CA LEU A 31 13.24 -11.91 -21.25
C LEU A 31 13.14 -12.10 -19.73
N LYS A 32 12.94 -11.02 -18.95
CA LYS A 32 12.77 -11.10 -17.49
C LYS A 32 11.54 -11.91 -17.08
N TYR A 33 10.52 -12.02 -17.95
CA TYR A 33 9.34 -12.83 -17.67
C TYR A 33 9.60 -14.34 -17.68
N LEU A 34 10.69 -14.81 -18.28
CA LEU A 34 11.11 -16.22 -18.20
C LEU A 34 11.59 -16.61 -16.80
N ALA A 35 12.01 -15.62 -15.99
CA ALA A 35 12.45 -15.84 -14.62
C ALA A 35 11.36 -15.59 -13.57
N LYS A 36 10.10 -15.32 -14.00
CA LYS A 36 8.96 -15.05 -13.13
C LYS A 36 7.94 -16.17 -13.19
N SER A 37 7.52 -16.64 -12.02
CA SER A 37 6.33 -17.50 -11.90
C SER A 37 5.04 -16.66 -11.97
N ASP A 38 3.89 -17.31 -12.11
CA ASP A 38 2.60 -16.60 -12.07
C ASP A 38 2.35 -15.94 -10.72
N VAL A 39 2.83 -16.56 -9.63
CA VAL A 39 2.76 -15.95 -8.28
C VAL A 39 3.59 -14.67 -8.19
N ASP A 40 4.78 -14.63 -8.81
CA ASP A 40 5.62 -13.43 -8.82
C ASP A 40 4.94 -12.28 -9.58
N ARG A 41 4.28 -12.56 -10.69
CA ARG A 41 3.49 -11.57 -11.45
C ARG A 41 2.28 -11.07 -10.66
N ILE A 42 1.61 -11.97 -9.92
CA ILE A 42 0.51 -11.59 -9.03
C ILE A 42 1.04 -10.68 -7.92
N ALA A 43 2.20 -10.98 -7.33
CA ALA A 43 2.83 -10.15 -6.30
C ALA A 43 3.18 -8.75 -6.82
N ASP A 44 3.80 -8.65 -7.99
CA ASP A 44 4.11 -7.35 -8.64
C ASP A 44 2.84 -6.52 -8.84
N THR A 45 1.80 -7.14 -9.40
CA THR A 45 0.54 -6.46 -9.68
C THR A 45 -0.16 -6.05 -8.39
N ASN A 46 -0.21 -6.95 -7.40
CA ASN A 46 -0.83 -6.68 -6.10
C ASN A 46 -0.16 -5.50 -5.40
N ARG A 47 1.18 -5.49 -5.34
CA ARG A 47 1.95 -4.39 -4.77
C ARG A 47 1.65 -3.06 -5.48
N ALA A 48 1.67 -3.05 -6.80
CA ALA A 48 1.39 -1.86 -7.59
C ALA A 48 -0.02 -1.31 -7.31
N GLU A 49 -1.04 -2.18 -7.29
CA GLU A 49 -2.44 -1.79 -7.00
C GLU A 49 -2.61 -1.27 -5.56
N VAL A 50 -1.89 -1.82 -4.58
CA VAL A 50 -1.91 -1.32 -3.20
C VAL A 50 -1.27 0.06 -3.10
N VAL A 51 -0.11 0.26 -3.74
CA VAL A 51 0.59 1.56 -3.76
C VAL A 51 -0.26 2.62 -4.45
N ASP A 52 -0.81 2.34 -5.62
CA ASP A 52 -1.67 3.27 -6.36
C ASP A 52 -2.93 3.61 -5.57
N GLY A 53 -3.49 2.62 -4.87
CA GLY A 53 -4.63 2.83 -3.99
C GLY A 53 -4.32 3.74 -2.80
N LEU A 54 -3.13 3.64 -2.19
CA LEU A 54 -2.69 4.56 -1.14
C LEU A 54 -2.48 5.98 -1.67
N LEU A 55 -1.91 6.13 -2.87
CA LEU A 55 -1.76 7.44 -3.51
C LEU A 55 -3.12 8.07 -3.85
N LEU A 56 -4.11 7.27 -4.24
CA LEU A 56 -5.48 7.73 -4.42
C LEU A 56 -6.11 8.19 -3.10
N ILE A 57 -5.87 7.46 -2.00
CA ILE A 57 -6.31 7.89 -0.66
C ILE A 57 -5.63 9.21 -0.28
N ALA A 58 -4.32 9.37 -0.54
CA ALA A 58 -3.59 10.62 -0.30
C ALA A 58 -4.22 11.80 -1.03
N ASP A 59 -4.51 11.65 -2.33
CA ASP A 59 -5.15 12.72 -3.12
C ASP A 59 -6.51 13.10 -2.54
N LYS A 60 -7.33 12.12 -2.14
CA LYS A 60 -8.62 12.36 -1.51
C LYS A 60 -8.49 13.04 -0.14
N LEU A 61 -7.51 12.62 0.69
CA LEU A 61 -7.25 13.25 1.98
C LEU A 61 -6.80 14.70 1.81
N TYR A 62 -5.88 14.99 0.88
CA TYR A 62 -5.46 16.36 0.61
C TYR A 62 -6.59 17.26 0.08
N LYS A 63 -7.52 16.71 -0.71
CA LYS A 63 -8.72 17.45 -1.16
C LYS A 63 -9.61 17.85 0.01
N ARG A 64 -9.75 16.99 1.01
CA ARG A 64 -10.55 17.28 2.21
C ARG A 64 -9.79 18.07 3.27
N ASN A 65 -8.45 18.00 3.28
CA ASN A 65 -7.57 18.66 4.24
C ASN A 65 -6.54 19.55 3.51
N PRO A 66 -6.97 20.62 2.82
CA PRO A 66 -6.07 21.39 1.95
C PRO A 66 -4.98 22.18 2.69
N ASN A 67 -5.07 22.29 4.01
CA ASN A 67 -4.06 22.94 4.82
C ASN A 67 -2.86 22.02 5.14
N GLU A 68 -2.98 20.70 4.98
CA GLU A 68 -1.93 19.78 5.38
C GLU A 68 -0.66 19.94 4.54
N TRP A 69 -0.74 19.90 3.20
CA TRP A 69 0.43 20.11 2.34
C TRP A 69 1.04 21.52 2.48
N LYS A 70 0.25 22.52 2.88
CA LYS A 70 0.75 23.89 3.14
C LYS A 70 1.64 23.96 4.37
N LYS A 71 1.39 23.16 5.41
CA LYS A 71 2.24 23.06 6.61
C LYS A 71 3.66 22.64 6.26
N ALA A 72 3.83 21.78 5.26
CA ALA A 72 5.14 21.37 4.75
C ALA A 72 5.79 22.40 3.81
N GLY A 73 5.20 23.58 3.63
CA GLY A 73 5.73 24.65 2.75
C GLY A 73 5.67 24.30 1.25
N LEU A 74 4.84 23.32 0.86
CA LEU A 74 4.74 22.89 -0.53
C LEU A 74 3.87 23.84 -1.35
N ALA A 75 4.21 24.01 -2.63
CA ALA A 75 3.53 24.94 -3.52
C ALA A 75 2.14 24.43 -3.99
N SER A 76 1.93 23.11 -4.00
CA SER A 76 0.67 22.50 -4.44
C SER A 76 0.49 21.10 -3.90
N ARG A 77 -0.76 20.61 -3.95
CA ARG A 77 -1.13 19.24 -3.67
C ARG A 77 -0.40 18.24 -4.56
N GLU A 78 -0.22 18.57 -5.84
CA GLU A 78 0.47 17.73 -6.82
C GLU A 78 1.93 17.50 -6.40
N ARG A 79 2.60 18.54 -5.85
CA ARG A 79 3.95 18.40 -5.30
C ARG A 79 4.00 17.49 -4.08
N ALA A 80 2.99 17.56 -3.21
CA ALA A 80 2.88 16.64 -2.07
C ALA A 80 2.71 15.19 -2.54
N LEU A 81 1.84 14.95 -3.51
CA LEU A 81 1.62 13.62 -4.10
C LEU A 81 2.87 13.09 -4.81
N GLU A 82 3.61 13.94 -5.52
CA GLU A 82 4.86 13.56 -6.16
C GLU A 82 5.93 13.16 -5.13
N GLY A 83 6.02 13.88 -4.01
CA GLY A 83 6.88 13.50 -2.88
C GLY A 83 6.56 12.11 -2.34
N LEU A 84 5.28 11.81 -2.14
CA LEU A 84 4.81 10.49 -1.69
C LEU A 84 5.05 9.40 -2.74
N ARG A 85 4.81 9.67 -4.01
CA ARG A 85 5.06 8.75 -5.14
C ARG A 85 6.53 8.36 -5.24
N SER A 86 7.43 9.34 -5.12
CA SER A 86 8.88 9.14 -5.13
C SER A 86 9.44 8.57 -3.82
N ARG A 87 8.56 8.29 -2.82
CA ARG A 87 8.93 7.81 -1.49
C ARG A 87 9.96 8.67 -0.78
N ARG A 88 9.98 9.96 -1.08
CA ARG A 88 10.81 10.92 -0.38
C ARG A 88 10.28 11.09 1.03
N SER A 89 11.13 10.84 2.03
CA SER A 89 10.76 11.06 3.43
C SER A 89 10.49 12.55 3.66
N PRO A 90 9.31 12.92 4.17
CA PRO A 90 9.06 14.28 4.63
C PRO A 90 10.08 14.65 5.73
N PRO A 91 10.75 15.83 5.64
CA PRO A 91 11.80 16.22 6.60
C PRO A 91 11.35 16.17 8.06
N GLU A 92 10.10 16.53 8.34
CA GLU A 92 9.51 16.55 9.67
C GLU A 92 9.31 15.17 10.30
N LEU A 93 9.37 14.10 9.51
CA LEU A 93 9.31 12.73 10.02
C LEU A 93 10.67 12.22 10.52
N GLY A 94 11.79 12.84 10.08
CA GLY A 94 13.14 12.33 10.35
C GLY A 94 13.29 10.90 9.83
N ASP A 95 13.79 10.02 10.70
CA ASP A 95 13.97 8.60 10.36
C ASP A 95 12.72 7.71 10.58
N ARG A 96 11.59 8.32 11.01
CA ARG A 96 10.37 7.57 11.27
C ARG A 96 9.77 7.01 9.99
N ARG A 97 9.38 5.73 10.06
CA ARG A 97 8.76 4.98 8.96
C ARG A 97 7.62 4.13 9.51
N GLU A 98 6.88 3.49 8.65
CA GLU A 98 5.83 2.54 9.00
C GLU A 98 4.88 3.07 10.09
N GLY A 99 4.57 2.24 11.09
CA GLY A 99 3.67 2.59 12.20
C GLY A 99 4.09 3.82 12.97
N THR A 100 5.41 4.06 13.13
CA THR A 100 5.94 5.23 13.85
C THR A 100 5.71 6.53 13.09
N ALA A 101 5.75 6.51 11.76
CA ALA A 101 5.39 7.66 10.93
C ALA A 101 3.87 7.85 10.87
N ALA A 102 3.11 6.76 10.60
CA ALA A 102 1.66 6.81 10.49
C ALA A 102 0.99 7.30 11.79
N ALA A 103 1.51 6.91 12.95
CA ALA A 103 1.00 7.32 14.25
C ALA A 103 1.07 8.84 14.49
N LEU A 104 2.06 9.54 13.89
CA LEU A 104 2.17 10.99 14.02
C LEU A 104 0.94 11.73 13.47
N ALA A 105 0.28 11.18 12.46
CA ALA A 105 -0.95 11.78 11.92
C ALA A 105 -2.05 11.98 12.98
N PHE A 106 -2.00 11.18 14.05
CA PHE A 106 -2.97 11.18 15.15
C PHE A 106 -2.35 11.62 16.48
N SER A 107 -1.23 12.32 16.44
CA SER A 107 -0.56 12.86 17.63
C SER A 107 -0.91 14.31 17.85
N GLU A 108 -1.28 14.67 19.10
CA GLU A 108 -1.58 16.06 19.49
C GLU A 108 -0.37 17.00 19.26
N THR A 109 0.82 16.49 19.52
CA THR A 109 2.06 17.30 19.45
C THR A 109 2.63 17.43 18.03
N TYR A 110 2.08 16.72 17.05
CA TYR A 110 2.57 16.79 15.68
C TYR A 110 1.94 17.94 14.90
N THR A 111 2.75 18.86 14.44
CA THR A 111 2.35 20.08 13.73
C THR A 111 2.58 20.04 12.21
N GLY A 112 3.25 18.99 11.70
CA GLY A 112 3.54 18.80 10.29
C GLY A 112 2.34 18.32 9.45
N ASP A 113 2.63 17.93 8.22
CA ASP A 113 1.64 17.37 7.30
C ASP A 113 1.19 15.97 7.75
N ARG A 114 -0.03 15.89 8.31
CA ARG A 114 -0.62 14.64 8.82
C ARG A 114 -0.96 13.67 7.71
N VAL A 115 -1.33 14.15 6.53
CA VAL A 115 -1.60 13.30 5.36
C VAL A 115 -0.31 12.65 4.90
N ALA A 116 0.78 13.43 4.79
CA ALA A 116 2.09 12.90 4.45
C ALA A 116 2.55 11.87 5.48
N ALA A 117 2.43 12.15 6.79
CA ALA A 117 2.83 11.25 7.86
C ALA A 117 2.09 9.89 7.77
N LEU A 118 0.76 9.93 7.61
CA LEU A 118 -0.06 8.73 7.50
C LEU A 118 0.31 7.91 6.26
N ILE A 119 0.25 8.54 5.09
CA ILE A 119 0.42 7.83 3.82
C ILE A 119 1.85 7.35 3.62
N PHE A 120 2.86 8.16 3.99
CA PHE A 120 4.26 7.72 3.96
C PHE A 120 4.49 6.52 4.89
N GLY A 121 3.92 6.55 6.09
CA GLY A 121 3.96 5.41 7.01
C GLY A 121 3.37 4.14 6.38
N LEU A 122 2.16 4.23 5.79
CA LEU A 122 1.51 3.09 5.14
C LEU A 122 2.28 2.62 3.89
N LEU A 123 2.82 3.53 3.07
CA LEU A 123 3.65 3.18 1.91
C LEU A 123 4.92 2.42 2.32
N THR A 124 5.57 2.83 3.41
CA THR A 124 6.77 2.14 3.92
C THR A 124 6.45 0.80 4.58
N MET A 125 5.24 0.62 5.16
CA MET A 125 4.75 -0.71 5.59
C MET A 125 4.54 -1.65 4.40
N VAL A 126 3.92 -1.16 3.32
CA VAL A 126 3.77 -1.95 2.08
C VAL A 126 5.14 -2.33 1.52
N ASP A 127 6.07 -1.39 1.48
CA ASP A 127 7.44 -1.65 1.02
C ASP A 127 8.13 -2.75 1.84
N ALA A 128 8.01 -2.71 3.18
CA ALA A 128 8.53 -3.73 4.08
C ALA A 128 7.81 -5.08 3.93
N ALA A 129 6.47 -5.08 3.72
CA ALA A 129 5.70 -6.29 3.52
C ALA A 129 6.05 -7.01 2.20
N PHE A 130 6.52 -6.26 1.21
CA PHE A 130 7.03 -6.76 -0.06
C PHE A 130 8.56 -6.80 -0.12
N GLU A 131 9.25 -6.95 1.03
CA GLU A 131 10.69 -7.17 1.17
C GLU A 131 11.54 -6.09 0.46
N HIS A 132 11.04 -4.83 0.41
CA HIS A 132 11.65 -3.70 -0.28
C HIS A 132 11.90 -3.92 -1.77
N LYS A 133 11.12 -4.80 -2.42
CA LYS A 133 11.23 -5.14 -3.83
C LYS A 133 10.05 -4.58 -4.63
N GLU A 134 10.34 -4.12 -5.82
CA GLU A 134 9.32 -3.69 -6.78
C GLU A 134 8.94 -4.78 -7.77
N GLU A 135 9.85 -5.73 -8.01
CA GLU A 135 9.66 -6.88 -8.89
C GLU A 135 10.11 -8.17 -8.17
N PHE A 136 9.34 -9.24 -8.37
CA PHE A 136 9.60 -10.56 -7.80
C PHE A 136 9.98 -11.56 -8.87
N TYR A 137 10.83 -12.52 -8.48
CA TYR A 137 11.35 -13.60 -9.33
C TYR A 137 11.28 -14.93 -8.58
N VAL A 138 11.42 -16.05 -9.31
CA VAL A 138 11.23 -17.43 -8.80
C VAL A 138 11.95 -17.72 -7.47
N LEU A 139 13.11 -17.11 -7.24
CA LEU A 139 13.89 -17.32 -6.01
C LEU A 139 13.50 -16.38 -4.87
N ASP A 140 12.63 -15.41 -5.12
CA ASP A 140 12.19 -14.47 -4.09
C ASP A 140 11.12 -15.10 -3.19
N SER A 141 11.16 -14.77 -1.91
CA SER A 141 10.17 -15.19 -0.92
C SER A 141 9.50 -13.99 -0.28
N LEU A 142 8.22 -14.13 0.02
CA LEU A 142 7.44 -13.20 0.81
C LEU A 142 7.04 -13.88 2.13
N ASP A 143 6.84 -13.08 3.18
CA ASP A 143 6.29 -13.54 4.47
C ASP A 143 4.81 -13.16 4.55
N GLU A 144 3.94 -14.18 4.62
CA GLU A 144 2.50 -14.01 4.74
C GLU A 144 2.08 -13.20 5.96
N ARG A 145 2.85 -13.26 7.06
CA ARG A 145 2.54 -12.51 8.29
C ARG A 145 2.78 -11.02 8.13
N LYS A 146 3.82 -10.61 7.38
CA LYS A 146 4.05 -9.20 7.06
C LYS A 146 2.91 -8.62 6.23
N LEU A 147 2.41 -9.36 5.26
CA LEU A 147 1.26 -8.97 4.44
C LEU A 147 -0.02 -8.85 5.29
N LEU A 148 -0.30 -9.81 6.17
CA LEU A 148 -1.42 -9.75 7.10
C LEU A 148 -1.31 -8.56 8.06
N ASN A 149 -0.14 -8.31 8.64
CA ASN A 149 0.07 -7.17 9.53
C ASN A 149 -0.11 -5.84 8.76
N CYS A 150 0.33 -5.77 7.51
CA CYS A 150 0.11 -4.61 6.66
C CYS A 150 -1.40 -4.38 6.43
N ALA A 151 -2.17 -5.44 6.15
CA ALA A 151 -3.63 -5.36 6.03
C ALA A 151 -4.30 -4.86 7.33
N ARG A 152 -3.88 -5.39 8.49
CA ARG A 152 -4.40 -4.95 9.79
C ARG A 152 -4.04 -3.50 10.10
N ASN A 153 -2.86 -3.04 9.68
CA ASN A 153 -2.47 -1.62 9.81
C ASN A 153 -3.33 -0.69 8.94
N MET A 154 -3.80 -1.16 7.77
CA MET A 154 -4.78 -0.42 6.96
C MET A 154 -6.14 -0.28 7.69
N ASP A 155 -6.57 -1.36 8.36
CA ASP A 155 -7.79 -1.38 9.17
C ASP A 155 -7.68 -0.38 10.35
N ILE A 156 -6.57 -0.42 11.08
CA ILE A 156 -6.27 0.53 12.15
C ILE A 156 -6.26 1.97 11.63
N ALA A 157 -5.66 2.22 10.47
CA ALA A 157 -5.57 3.55 9.89
C ALA A 157 -6.94 4.14 9.54
N VAL A 158 -7.82 3.34 8.90
CA VAL A 158 -9.16 3.81 8.56
C VAL A 158 -10.03 4.00 9.79
N TRP A 159 -9.90 3.12 10.80
CA TRP A 159 -10.59 3.28 12.08
C TRP A 159 -10.17 4.59 12.77
N LYS A 160 -8.86 4.88 12.87
CA LYS A 160 -8.34 6.12 13.46
C LYS A 160 -8.80 7.38 12.72
N LEU A 161 -8.85 7.33 11.39
CA LEU A 161 -9.37 8.44 10.56
C LEU A 161 -10.83 8.78 10.90
N GLY A 162 -11.62 7.81 11.31
CA GLY A 162 -13.03 8.02 11.69
C GLY A 162 -13.25 8.38 13.16
N HIS A 163 -12.31 8.04 14.05
CA HIS A 163 -12.56 8.06 15.50
C HIS A 163 -11.60 8.96 16.29
N ASP A 164 -10.33 9.01 15.92
CA ASP A 164 -9.34 9.76 16.70
C ASP A 164 -9.56 11.28 16.58
N ARG A 165 -9.57 11.93 17.74
CA ARG A 165 -9.88 13.36 17.87
C ARG A 165 -8.80 14.06 18.66
N ASN A 166 -8.61 15.34 18.35
CA ASN A 166 -7.73 16.24 19.09
C ASN A 166 -8.38 16.67 20.44
N ALA A 167 -7.66 17.44 21.24
CA ALA A 167 -8.13 17.95 22.53
C ALA A 167 -9.40 18.83 22.42
N ALA A 168 -9.67 19.42 21.24
CA ALA A 168 -10.88 20.16 20.95
C ALA A 168 -12.08 19.29 20.53
N GLY A 169 -11.89 17.96 20.43
CA GLY A 169 -12.91 17.02 19.99
C GLY A 169 -13.10 16.94 18.48
N GLU A 170 -12.20 17.51 17.69
CA GLU A 170 -12.24 17.49 16.23
C GLU A 170 -11.40 16.34 15.67
N LEU A 171 -11.81 15.79 14.52
CA LEU A 171 -11.00 14.78 13.82
C LEU A 171 -9.65 15.37 13.41
N TYR A 172 -8.56 14.61 13.57
CA TYR A 172 -7.24 15.01 13.08
C TYR A 172 -7.18 15.21 11.58
N LEU A 173 -7.95 14.42 10.83
CA LEU A 173 -8.10 14.49 9.37
C LEU A 173 -9.55 14.20 8.98
N PHE A 174 -10.10 15.05 8.14
CA PHE A 174 -11.41 14.79 7.53
C PHE A 174 -11.27 13.70 6.46
N SER A 175 -12.07 12.65 6.59
CA SER A 175 -12.07 11.49 5.66
C SER A 175 -13.49 11.19 5.18
N ASN A 176 -14.18 10.23 5.78
CA ASN A 176 -15.56 9.89 5.48
C ASN A 176 -16.53 11.00 5.90
N GLU A 177 -17.69 11.05 5.26
CA GLU A 177 -18.83 11.86 5.68
C GLU A 177 -19.96 10.95 6.06
N LEU A 178 -20.46 11.11 7.28
CA LEU A 178 -21.53 10.27 7.84
C LEU A 178 -22.88 10.95 7.84
N ASP A 179 -22.94 12.25 7.50
CA ASP A 179 -24.21 12.97 7.37
C ASP A 179 -25.13 12.21 6.38
N PRO A 180 -26.38 11.88 6.77
CA PRO A 180 -27.32 11.16 5.92
C PRO A 180 -27.56 11.82 4.55
N GLU A 181 -27.51 13.16 4.47
CA GLU A 181 -27.75 13.91 3.23
C GLU A 181 -26.53 13.91 2.30
N ASN A 182 -25.31 13.82 2.85
CA ASN A 182 -24.06 13.92 2.11
C ASN A 182 -23.12 12.72 2.31
N ARG A 183 -23.68 11.56 2.62
CA ARG A 183 -22.92 10.36 2.99
C ARG A 183 -21.86 9.97 1.98
N ASN A 184 -20.61 9.88 2.44
CA ASN A 184 -19.46 9.49 1.61
C ASN A 184 -18.56 8.51 2.36
N LEU A 185 -18.70 7.24 2.07
CA LEU A 185 -17.88 6.15 2.61
C LEU A 185 -16.78 5.70 1.65
N SER A 186 -16.29 6.61 0.82
CA SER A 186 -15.34 6.27 -0.23
C SER A 186 -13.94 5.95 0.30
N PHE A 187 -13.59 6.39 1.52
CA PHE A 187 -12.35 5.99 2.18
C PHE A 187 -12.47 4.55 2.70
N GLU A 188 -13.55 4.20 3.40
CA GLU A 188 -13.84 2.83 3.84
C GLU A 188 -13.74 1.84 2.69
N ARG A 189 -14.39 2.16 1.57
CA ARG A 189 -14.37 1.32 0.37
C ARG A 189 -12.98 1.14 -0.18
N GLN A 190 -12.16 2.22 -0.22
CA GLN A 190 -10.81 2.16 -0.76
C GLN A 190 -9.89 1.37 0.18
N PHE A 191 -9.93 1.63 1.48
CA PHE A 191 -9.16 0.86 2.46
C PHE A 191 -9.56 -0.62 2.46
N GLY A 192 -10.87 -0.92 2.41
CA GLY A 192 -11.37 -2.31 2.31
C GLY A 192 -10.84 -3.04 1.08
N ARG A 193 -10.74 -2.34 -0.07
CA ARG A 193 -10.11 -2.90 -1.27
C ARG A 193 -8.64 -3.24 -1.03
N LEU A 194 -7.87 -2.34 -0.39
CA LEU A 194 -6.44 -2.56 -0.14
C LEU A 194 -6.23 -3.72 0.85
N MET A 195 -7.03 -3.79 1.91
CA MET A 195 -7.01 -4.91 2.85
C MET A 195 -7.28 -6.25 2.13
N GLY A 196 -8.31 -6.30 1.29
CA GLY A 196 -8.64 -7.50 0.53
C GLY A 196 -7.51 -7.94 -0.43
N LEU A 197 -6.79 -7.00 -1.05
CA LEU A 197 -5.62 -7.30 -1.89
C LEU A 197 -4.47 -7.89 -1.07
N LEU A 198 -4.17 -7.35 0.10
CA LEU A 198 -3.11 -7.82 0.98
C LEU A 198 -3.46 -9.16 1.62
N ASP A 199 -4.70 -9.35 2.10
CA ASP A 199 -5.18 -10.62 2.66
C ASP A 199 -5.14 -11.73 1.60
N PHE A 200 -5.58 -11.44 0.37
CA PHE A 200 -5.49 -12.38 -0.74
C PHE A 200 -4.03 -12.77 -1.05
N MET A 201 -3.14 -11.79 -1.11
CA MET A 201 -1.72 -12.05 -1.36
C MET A 201 -1.09 -12.89 -0.25
N ALA A 202 -1.46 -12.66 1.00
CA ALA A 202 -0.99 -13.46 2.13
C ALA A 202 -1.42 -14.93 2.00
N VAL A 203 -2.65 -15.21 1.55
CA VAL A 203 -3.12 -16.59 1.29
C VAL A 203 -2.31 -17.24 0.17
N VAL A 204 -2.08 -16.54 -0.94
CA VAL A 204 -1.29 -17.04 -2.08
C VAL A 204 0.14 -17.36 -1.66
N VAL A 205 0.75 -16.50 -0.84
CA VAL A 205 2.11 -16.70 -0.31
C VAL A 205 2.16 -17.89 0.67
N ALA A 206 1.17 -18.01 1.56
CA ALA A 206 1.08 -19.12 2.50
C ALA A 206 0.96 -20.47 1.78
N ASP A 207 0.14 -20.56 0.74
CA ASP A 207 0.01 -21.76 -0.09
C ASP A 207 1.32 -22.10 -0.80
N ARG A 208 1.99 -21.09 -1.41
CA ARG A 208 3.31 -21.28 -2.04
C ARG A 208 4.36 -21.79 -1.05
N ASN A 209 4.34 -21.29 0.19
CA ASN A 209 5.30 -21.68 1.24
C ASN A 209 4.96 -23.02 1.90
N GLY A 210 3.84 -23.69 1.52
CA GLY A 210 3.36 -24.94 2.12
C GLY A 210 2.90 -24.76 3.58
N ARG A 211 2.63 -23.53 4.00
CA ARG A 211 2.09 -23.20 5.32
C ARG A 211 0.61 -22.92 5.17
N GLY A 212 -0.21 -23.65 5.90
CA GLY A 212 -1.63 -23.29 6.01
C GLY A 212 -1.75 -21.85 6.52
N ALA A 213 -2.58 -21.03 5.87
CA ALA A 213 -2.82 -19.66 6.27
C ALA A 213 -3.23 -19.62 7.75
N SER A 214 -2.31 -19.24 8.64
CA SER A 214 -2.68 -18.98 10.03
C SER A 214 -3.51 -17.71 10.02
N ARG A 215 -4.83 -17.87 10.15
CA ARG A 215 -5.75 -16.75 10.32
C ARG A 215 -5.46 -16.15 11.70
N LEU A 216 -4.56 -15.20 11.74
CA LEU A 216 -4.40 -14.31 12.88
C LEU A 216 -5.66 -13.44 12.96
N ALA A 217 -6.68 -13.96 13.68
CA ALA A 217 -7.78 -13.15 14.15
C ALA A 217 -7.22 -12.19 15.22
N HIS A 218 -6.67 -11.06 14.78
CA HIS A 218 -6.33 -9.97 15.69
C HIS A 218 -7.59 -9.13 15.84
N ALA A 219 -8.12 -9.14 17.06
CA ALA A 219 -9.13 -8.18 17.45
C ALA A 219 -8.52 -6.77 17.31
N VAL A 220 -9.24 -5.87 16.66
CA VAL A 220 -8.90 -4.44 16.47
C VAL A 220 -8.79 -3.66 17.81
N ALA A 221 -8.79 -4.37 18.92
CA ALA A 221 -8.91 -3.83 20.27
C ALA A 221 -7.74 -2.96 20.75
N THR A 222 -6.61 -2.90 20.05
CA THR A 222 -5.43 -2.23 20.59
C THR A 222 -5.08 -0.87 19.99
N SER A 223 -5.69 -0.45 18.87
CA SER A 223 -5.42 0.85 18.20
C SER A 223 -3.93 1.18 17.96
N VAL A 224 -3.05 0.20 18.03
CA VAL A 224 -1.59 0.35 17.87
C VAL A 224 -1.18 -0.33 16.57
N PHE A 225 -0.41 0.37 15.74
CA PHE A 225 0.11 -0.20 14.50
C PHE A 225 1.03 -1.40 14.77
N LEU A 226 0.83 -2.47 14.01
CA LEU A 226 1.60 -3.70 14.12
C LEU A 226 2.95 -3.57 13.36
N PRO A 227 4.03 -4.18 13.87
CA PRO A 227 5.32 -4.18 13.17
C PRO A 227 5.23 -4.96 11.87
N VAL A 228 5.82 -4.45 10.81
CA VAL A 228 5.92 -5.12 9.50
C VAL A 228 7.37 -5.53 9.22
N SER A 229 8.32 -4.61 9.37
CA SER A 229 9.74 -4.85 9.04
C SER A 229 10.48 -5.74 10.04
N VAL A 230 10.02 -5.84 11.30
CA VAL A 230 10.74 -6.53 12.40
C VAL A 230 10.48 -8.04 12.44
N LEU A 231 9.55 -8.57 11.65
CA LEU A 231 9.28 -10.01 11.61
C LEU A 231 10.39 -10.75 10.87
N LYS A 232 11.08 -11.67 11.57
CA LYS A 232 12.07 -12.62 11.06
C LYS A 232 11.57 -14.04 11.17
#